data_ddf2aea380d270063d941c56e56f8cdf
#
_entry.id   ddf2aea380d270063d941c56e56f8cdf
#
_cell.length_a   1.000
_cell.length_b   1.000
_cell.length_c   1.000
_cell.angle_alpha   90.00
_cell.angle_beta   90.00
_cell.angle_gamma   90.00
#
_symmetry.space_group_name_H-M   'P 1'
#
loop_
_entity.id
_entity.type
_entity.pdbx_description
1 polymer ?
#
loop_
_entity_poly.entity_id
_entity_poly.type
_entity_poly.pdbx_seq_one_letter_code
_entity_poly.pdbx_strand_id
1 'polypeptide(L)'
;MSLPKQSVFPGVLTGAWNEALQKIRSQNSVARLWAKDASWWPAEKHHVPIIESNLRWLDLPEQIETLIAHAVQRAAAARKDGFDHLVFVSMGSSTLANAASVSLSDPSIQQHLHLLDSVDPDAVRRLEAKLPLERTLFIFASKSGKRIETHALLLYFLGKLRTAGIAAPGKHFVAFTEEGSYLASLAKDS
;
A
#
# COMPACT_ATOMS: atom_id res chain seq x y z
N MET A 1 12.62 -25.83 -6.07
CA MET A 1 12.26 -25.15 -7.33
C MET A 1 13.48 -24.33 -7.76
N SER A 2 14.15 -24.67 -8.90
CA SER A 2 15.29 -23.88 -9.36
C SER A 2 14.79 -22.57 -9.97
N LEU A 3 15.39 -21.46 -9.59
CA LEU A 3 15.11 -20.16 -10.21
C LEU A 3 15.46 -20.23 -11.72
N PRO A 4 14.68 -19.59 -12.60
CA PRO A 4 15.01 -19.53 -14.02
C PRO A 4 16.37 -18.88 -14.21
N LYS A 5 17.20 -19.45 -15.09
CA LYS A 5 18.48 -18.85 -15.47
C LYS A 5 18.22 -17.52 -16.17
N GLN A 6 18.69 -16.44 -15.58
CA GLN A 6 18.68 -15.13 -16.22
C GLN A 6 19.99 -14.91 -16.96
N SER A 7 19.90 -14.46 -18.20
CA SER A 7 21.04 -14.01 -19.00
C SER A 7 20.97 -12.51 -19.17
N VAL A 8 22.06 -11.82 -18.86
CA VAL A 8 22.19 -10.37 -19.01
C VAL A 8 23.18 -10.07 -20.12
N PHE A 9 22.80 -9.21 -21.04
CA PHE A 9 23.60 -8.78 -22.19
C PHE A 9 23.88 -7.27 -22.09
N PRO A 10 24.93 -6.84 -21.36
CA PRO A 10 25.17 -5.42 -21.10
C PRO A 10 25.61 -4.61 -22.34
N GLY A 11 25.98 -5.26 -23.44
CA GLY A 11 26.44 -4.59 -24.65
C GLY A 11 27.63 -3.66 -24.40
N VAL A 12 27.50 -2.40 -24.78
CA VAL A 12 28.54 -1.37 -24.61
C VAL A 12 28.85 -1.06 -23.14
N LEU A 13 27.97 -1.45 -22.20
CA LEU A 13 28.14 -1.24 -20.77
C LEU A 13 28.88 -2.40 -20.07
N THR A 14 29.39 -3.39 -20.81
CA THR A 14 29.99 -4.61 -20.22
C THR A 14 31.11 -4.29 -19.21
N GLY A 15 31.96 -3.31 -19.48
CA GLY A 15 33.04 -2.90 -18.56
C GLY A 15 32.45 -2.38 -17.24
N ALA A 16 31.60 -1.38 -17.29
CA ALA A 16 30.94 -0.78 -16.12
C ALA A 16 30.09 -1.81 -15.34
N TRP A 17 29.42 -2.72 -16.05
CA TRP A 17 28.68 -3.83 -15.45
C TRP A 17 29.57 -4.75 -14.62
N ASN A 18 30.72 -5.18 -15.18
CA ASN A 18 31.66 -6.07 -14.48
C ASN A 18 32.25 -5.39 -13.25
N GLU A 19 32.64 -4.12 -13.35
CA GLU A 19 33.11 -3.33 -12.21
C GLU A 19 32.06 -3.23 -11.09
N ALA A 20 30.82 -2.94 -11.46
CA ALA A 20 29.71 -2.88 -10.50
C ALA A 20 29.48 -4.25 -9.81
N LEU A 21 29.50 -5.34 -10.56
CA LEU A 21 29.36 -6.69 -10.01
C LEU A 21 30.51 -7.03 -9.07
N GLN A 22 31.75 -6.68 -9.43
CA GLN A 22 32.89 -6.88 -8.58
C GLN A 22 32.79 -6.12 -7.27
N LYS A 23 32.33 -4.86 -7.33
CA LYS A 23 32.09 -4.03 -6.15
C LYS A 23 31.01 -4.63 -5.25
N ILE A 24 29.86 -5.07 -5.81
CA ILE A 24 28.77 -5.73 -5.08
C ILE A 24 29.31 -6.98 -4.35
N ARG A 25 30.12 -7.79 -5.02
CA ARG A 25 30.70 -9.01 -4.43
C ARG A 25 31.73 -8.71 -3.34
N SER A 26 32.67 -7.80 -3.60
CA SER A 26 33.76 -7.46 -2.64
C SER A 26 33.21 -6.80 -1.36
N GLN A 27 32.09 -6.06 -1.46
CA GLN A 27 31.44 -5.42 -0.33
C GLN A 27 30.39 -6.30 0.36
N ASN A 28 30.20 -7.55 -0.09
CA ASN A 28 29.17 -8.46 0.40
C ASN A 28 27.75 -7.81 0.44
N SER A 29 27.46 -7.01 -0.59
CA SER A 29 26.30 -6.10 -0.61
C SER A 29 24.96 -6.80 -0.42
N VAL A 30 24.80 -8.01 -0.99
CA VAL A 30 23.55 -8.78 -0.87
C VAL A 30 23.30 -9.20 0.58
N ALA A 31 24.32 -9.73 1.27
CA ALA A 31 24.17 -10.12 2.67
C ALA A 31 23.93 -8.91 3.58
N ARG A 32 24.57 -7.78 3.31
CA ARG A 32 24.34 -6.52 4.04
C ARG A 32 22.93 -5.98 3.82
N LEU A 33 22.39 -6.09 2.59
CA LEU A 33 21.01 -5.73 2.29
C LEU A 33 20.02 -6.57 3.13
N TRP A 34 20.18 -7.89 3.12
CA TRP A 34 19.34 -8.80 3.91
C TRP A 34 19.50 -8.61 5.42
N ALA A 35 20.70 -8.23 5.88
CA ALA A 35 20.93 -7.85 7.28
C ALA A 35 20.36 -6.45 7.63
N LYS A 36 19.79 -5.73 6.66
CA LYS A 36 19.31 -4.35 6.82
C LYS A 36 20.37 -3.40 7.36
N ASP A 37 21.63 -3.64 6.97
CA ASP A 37 22.79 -2.86 7.41
C ASP A 37 22.75 -1.45 6.80
N ALA A 38 22.14 -0.51 7.51
CA ALA A 38 22.02 0.87 7.06
C ALA A 38 23.38 1.57 6.86
N SER A 39 24.46 1.08 7.49
CA SER A 39 25.80 1.65 7.35
C SER A 39 26.41 1.42 5.96
N TRP A 40 25.80 0.55 5.13
CA TRP A 40 26.23 0.33 3.76
C TRP A 40 25.95 1.53 2.84
N TRP A 41 24.94 2.32 3.16
CA TRP A 41 24.64 3.53 2.40
C TRP A 41 25.46 4.70 2.93
N PRO A 42 26.05 5.54 2.04
CA PRO A 42 26.75 6.75 2.44
C PRO A 42 25.71 7.80 2.87
N ALA A 43 25.23 7.67 4.08
CA ALA A 43 24.18 8.51 4.63
C ALA A 43 24.61 9.14 5.96
N GLU A 44 24.10 10.34 6.24
CA GLU A 44 24.28 10.98 7.54
C GLU A 44 23.50 10.21 8.62
N LYS A 45 23.96 10.30 9.88
CA LYS A 45 23.40 9.54 11.01
C LYS A 45 21.89 9.67 11.15
N HIS A 46 21.33 10.84 10.82
CA HIS A 46 19.88 11.07 10.92
C HIS A 46 19.05 10.35 9.84
N HIS A 47 19.68 9.85 8.76
CA HIS A 47 19.01 9.06 7.73
C HIS A 47 18.96 7.57 8.07
N VAL A 48 19.76 7.09 9.03
CA VAL A 48 19.83 5.66 9.38
C VAL A 48 18.45 5.07 9.71
N PRO A 49 17.63 5.69 10.60
CA PRO A 49 16.30 5.16 10.90
C PRO A 49 15.36 5.11 9.69
N ILE A 50 15.54 6.05 8.74
CA ILE A 50 14.76 6.08 7.50
C ILE A 50 15.14 4.90 6.60
N ILE A 51 16.44 4.61 6.48
CA ILE A 51 16.95 3.49 5.69
C ILE A 51 16.44 2.18 6.28
N GLU A 52 16.58 1.97 7.58
CA GLU A 52 16.11 0.78 8.29
C GLU A 52 14.59 0.57 8.11
N SER A 53 13.81 1.64 8.26
CA SER A 53 12.37 1.59 8.01
C SER A 53 12.05 1.20 6.56
N ASN A 54 12.80 1.73 5.60
CA ASN A 54 12.59 1.42 4.19
C ASN A 54 13.01 -0.01 3.79
N LEU A 55 13.76 -0.72 4.61
CA LEU A 55 14.18 -2.10 4.37
C LEU A 55 13.28 -3.15 5.05
N ARG A 56 12.29 -2.74 5.84
CA ARG A 56 11.40 -3.69 6.56
C ARG A 56 10.58 -4.60 5.64
N TRP A 57 10.39 -4.24 4.38
CA TRP A 57 9.72 -5.11 3.42
C TRP A 57 10.45 -6.44 3.18
N LEU A 58 11.75 -6.52 3.48
CA LEU A 58 12.54 -7.76 3.39
C LEU A 58 12.04 -8.85 4.35
N ASP A 59 11.34 -8.47 5.43
CA ASP A 59 10.75 -9.41 6.40
C ASP A 59 9.36 -9.91 5.97
N LEU A 60 8.77 -9.37 4.90
CA LEU A 60 7.43 -9.76 4.47
C LEU A 60 7.25 -11.26 4.21
N PRO A 61 8.21 -11.97 3.57
CA PRO A 61 8.06 -13.41 3.34
C PRO A 61 7.86 -14.21 4.63
N GLU A 62 8.48 -13.79 5.73
CA GLU A 62 8.39 -14.46 7.04
C GLU A 62 7.08 -14.12 7.78
N GLN A 63 6.46 -12.98 7.45
CA GLN A 63 5.25 -12.48 8.08
C GLN A 63 3.98 -12.73 7.27
N ILE A 64 4.10 -13.25 6.04
CA ILE A 64 3.00 -13.27 5.06
C ILE A 64 1.80 -14.06 5.56
N GLU A 65 2.01 -15.21 6.20
CA GLU A 65 0.92 -16.05 6.71
C GLU A 65 0.12 -15.33 7.80
N THR A 66 0.81 -14.66 8.73
CA THR A 66 0.17 -13.87 9.79
C THR A 66 -0.60 -12.68 9.20
N LEU A 67 -0.02 -12.00 8.19
CA LEU A 67 -0.68 -10.88 7.52
C LEU A 67 -1.94 -11.33 6.78
N ILE A 68 -1.88 -12.47 6.08
CA ILE A 68 -3.05 -13.06 5.40
C ILE A 68 -4.13 -13.42 6.43
N ALA A 69 -3.79 -14.07 7.53
CA ALA A 69 -4.75 -14.41 8.57
C ALA A 69 -5.48 -13.19 9.13
N HIS A 70 -4.73 -12.12 9.42
CA HIS A 70 -5.31 -10.85 9.86
C HIS A 70 -6.21 -10.21 8.78
N ALA A 71 -5.79 -10.22 7.51
CA ALA A 71 -6.60 -9.69 6.42
C ALA A 71 -7.92 -10.46 6.25
N VAL A 72 -7.88 -11.79 6.31
CA VAL A 72 -9.07 -12.65 6.24
C VAL A 72 -10.03 -12.37 7.41
N GLN A 73 -9.50 -12.25 8.63
CA GLN A 73 -10.30 -11.91 9.79
C GLN A 73 -10.98 -10.53 9.65
N ARG A 74 -10.26 -9.53 9.19
CA ARG A 74 -10.80 -8.18 8.94
C ARG A 74 -11.87 -8.19 7.86
N ALA A 75 -11.64 -8.91 6.76
CA ALA A 75 -12.62 -9.05 5.69
C ALA A 75 -13.91 -9.74 6.17
N ALA A 76 -13.79 -10.78 7.01
CA ALA A 76 -14.96 -11.45 7.60
C ALA A 76 -15.74 -10.51 8.53
N ALA A 77 -15.04 -9.72 9.35
CA ALA A 77 -15.68 -8.72 10.20
C ALA A 77 -16.41 -7.65 9.38
N ALA A 78 -15.77 -7.11 8.35
CA ALA A 78 -16.38 -6.12 7.47
C ALA A 78 -17.67 -6.66 6.79
N ARG A 79 -17.64 -7.89 6.30
CA ARG A 79 -18.84 -8.53 5.73
C ARG A 79 -19.96 -8.70 6.76
N LYS A 80 -19.61 -9.08 8.00
CA LYS A 80 -20.57 -9.21 9.10
C LYS A 80 -21.22 -7.86 9.44
N ASP A 81 -20.45 -6.78 9.33
CA ASP A 81 -20.94 -5.41 9.54
C ASP A 81 -21.74 -4.85 8.34
N GLY A 82 -21.93 -5.65 7.27
CA GLY A 82 -22.74 -5.33 6.11
C GLY A 82 -22.00 -4.64 4.97
N PHE A 83 -20.68 -4.51 5.03
CA PHE A 83 -19.88 -3.96 3.94
C PHE A 83 -19.67 -4.99 2.84
N ASP A 84 -20.03 -4.64 1.63
CA ASP A 84 -19.85 -5.47 0.42
C ASP A 84 -19.25 -4.70 -0.76
N HIS A 85 -19.14 -3.38 -0.67
CA HIS A 85 -18.39 -2.55 -1.60
C HIS A 85 -17.08 -2.08 -0.96
N LEU A 86 -15.96 -2.22 -1.70
CA LEU A 86 -14.64 -1.79 -1.26
C LEU A 86 -14.10 -0.73 -2.21
N VAL A 87 -13.65 0.39 -1.67
CA VAL A 87 -12.95 1.43 -2.43
C VAL A 87 -11.51 1.51 -1.97
N PHE A 88 -10.58 1.10 -2.83
CA PHE A 88 -9.15 1.30 -2.59
C PHE A 88 -8.77 2.72 -2.97
N VAL A 89 -8.36 3.51 -1.99
CA VAL A 89 -7.86 4.87 -2.19
C VAL A 89 -6.36 4.87 -2.00
N SER A 90 -5.62 5.04 -3.09
CA SER A 90 -4.15 5.04 -3.05
C SER A 90 -3.57 5.85 -4.20
N MET A 91 -2.42 6.47 -3.96
CA MET A 91 -1.70 7.27 -4.93
C MET A 91 -0.31 6.69 -5.18
N GLY A 92 0.12 6.65 -6.44
CA GLY A 92 1.45 6.17 -6.82
C GLY A 92 1.54 4.65 -6.98
N SER A 93 2.68 4.05 -6.60
CA SER A 93 2.97 2.63 -6.87
C SER A 93 2.02 1.64 -6.16
N SER A 94 1.46 1.99 -5.01
CA SER A 94 0.46 1.17 -4.32
C SER A 94 -0.82 0.97 -5.15
N THR A 95 -1.14 1.91 -6.03
CA THR A 95 -2.26 1.80 -6.97
C THR A 95 -2.12 0.60 -7.90
N LEU A 96 -0.91 0.32 -8.40
CA LEU A 96 -0.67 -0.81 -9.32
C LEU A 96 -0.98 -2.16 -8.67
N ALA A 97 -0.59 -2.35 -7.40
CA ALA A 97 -0.89 -3.56 -6.67
C ALA A 97 -2.40 -3.73 -6.47
N ASN A 98 -3.11 -2.66 -6.11
CA ASN A 98 -4.56 -2.68 -5.95
C ASN A 98 -5.28 -2.94 -7.29
N ALA A 99 -4.83 -2.31 -8.39
CA ALA A 99 -5.38 -2.53 -9.72
C ALA A 99 -5.20 -3.99 -10.18
N ALA A 100 -4.01 -4.56 -9.95
CA ALA A 100 -3.75 -5.97 -10.25
C ALA A 100 -4.67 -6.89 -9.42
N SER A 101 -4.82 -6.61 -8.12
CA SER A 101 -5.71 -7.37 -7.24
C SER A 101 -7.16 -7.34 -7.71
N VAL A 102 -7.66 -6.18 -8.11
CA VAL A 102 -9.01 -6.04 -8.67
C VAL A 102 -9.12 -6.82 -9.99
N SER A 103 -8.15 -6.68 -10.89
CA SER A 103 -8.17 -7.34 -12.21
C SER A 103 -8.08 -8.86 -12.14
N LEU A 104 -7.42 -9.41 -11.11
CA LEU A 104 -7.26 -10.85 -10.88
C LEU A 104 -8.39 -11.45 -10.03
N SER A 105 -9.30 -10.63 -9.50
CA SER A 105 -10.42 -11.11 -8.71
C SER A 105 -11.48 -11.79 -9.58
N ASP A 106 -12.29 -12.63 -8.96
CA ASP A 106 -13.46 -13.24 -9.61
C ASP A 106 -14.41 -12.14 -10.15
N PRO A 107 -14.94 -12.27 -11.38
CA PRO A 107 -15.86 -11.29 -11.97
C PRO A 107 -17.07 -10.97 -11.09
N SER A 108 -17.57 -11.92 -10.31
CA SER A 108 -18.67 -11.68 -9.36
C SER A 108 -18.32 -10.74 -8.23
N ILE A 109 -17.02 -10.63 -7.91
CA ILE A 109 -16.50 -9.74 -6.87
C ILE A 109 -16.06 -8.40 -7.45
N GLN A 110 -15.55 -8.38 -8.69
CA GLN A 110 -14.99 -7.18 -9.32
C GLN A 110 -15.96 -6.00 -9.33
N GLN A 111 -17.26 -6.24 -9.53
CA GLN A 111 -18.28 -5.20 -9.53
C GLN A 111 -18.41 -4.45 -8.18
N HIS A 112 -17.90 -5.05 -7.11
CA HIS A 112 -17.90 -4.50 -5.75
C HIS A 112 -16.54 -3.89 -5.35
N LEU A 113 -15.52 -4.03 -6.20
CA LEU A 113 -14.18 -3.52 -5.96
C LEU A 113 -13.95 -2.26 -6.82
N HIS A 114 -13.62 -1.18 -6.17
CA HIS A 114 -13.38 0.10 -6.84
C HIS A 114 -11.99 0.62 -6.52
N LEU A 115 -11.38 1.30 -7.48
CA LEU A 115 -10.09 1.95 -7.32
C LEU A 115 -10.24 3.45 -7.50
N LEU A 116 -9.73 4.23 -6.56
CA LEU A 116 -9.64 5.68 -6.66
C LEU A 116 -8.19 6.10 -6.48
N ASP A 117 -7.57 6.51 -7.57
CA ASP A 117 -6.17 6.92 -7.66
C ASP A 117 -6.01 8.36 -8.17
N SER A 118 -7.09 9.11 -8.11
CA SER A 118 -7.15 10.47 -8.60
C SER A 118 -7.96 11.36 -7.66
N VAL A 119 -7.55 12.63 -7.54
CA VAL A 119 -8.32 13.71 -6.90
C VAL A 119 -9.14 14.52 -7.90
N ASP A 120 -9.15 14.11 -9.17
CA ASP A 120 -9.97 14.74 -10.19
C ASP A 120 -11.44 14.71 -9.80
N PRO A 121 -12.13 15.87 -9.74
CA PRO A 121 -13.51 15.93 -9.25
C PRO A 121 -14.49 15.08 -10.06
N ASP A 122 -14.24 14.90 -11.37
CA ASP A 122 -15.12 14.10 -12.21
C ASP A 122 -14.90 12.59 -11.97
N ALA A 123 -13.66 12.17 -11.73
CA ALA A 123 -13.36 10.80 -11.34
C ALA A 123 -14.02 10.46 -9.99
N VAL A 124 -13.89 11.34 -9.01
CA VAL A 124 -14.50 11.18 -7.68
C VAL A 124 -16.03 11.11 -7.80
N ARG A 125 -16.67 12.03 -8.52
CA ARG A 125 -18.14 12.04 -8.72
C ARG A 125 -18.66 10.80 -9.45
N ARG A 126 -17.94 10.33 -10.48
CA ARG A 126 -18.31 9.10 -11.21
C ARG A 126 -18.23 7.87 -10.32
N LEU A 127 -17.27 7.82 -9.41
CA LEU A 127 -17.18 6.74 -8.44
C LEU A 127 -18.30 6.85 -7.42
N GLU A 128 -18.47 8.01 -6.80
CA GLU A 128 -19.51 8.26 -5.78
C GLU A 128 -20.92 7.85 -6.28
N ALA A 129 -21.25 8.17 -7.53
CA ALA A 129 -22.54 7.84 -8.12
C ALA A 129 -22.82 6.32 -8.23
N LYS A 130 -21.80 5.48 -8.09
CA LYS A 130 -21.89 4.01 -8.15
C LYS A 130 -21.92 3.36 -6.77
N LEU A 131 -21.62 4.12 -5.71
CA LEU A 131 -21.39 3.57 -4.37
C LEU A 131 -22.66 3.60 -3.52
N PRO A 132 -23.12 2.45 -3.00
CA PRO A 132 -24.05 2.42 -1.89
C PRO A 132 -23.29 2.77 -0.60
N LEU A 133 -23.24 4.05 -0.22
CA LEU A 133 -22.39 4.56 0.86
C LEU A 133 -22.53 3.78 2.16
N GLU A 134 -23.74 3.36 2.52
CA GLU A 134 -24.04 2.59 3.74
C GLU A 134 -23.36 1.21 3.78
N ARG A 135 -23.01 0.67 2.61
CA ARG A 135 -22.42 -0.66 2.45
C ARG A 135 -20.99 -0.59 1.90
N THR A 136 -20.41 0.61 1.88
CA THR A 136 -19.09 0.85 1.30
C THR A 136 -18.03 1.00 2.39
N LEU A 137 -16.94 0.25 2.27
CA LEU A 137 -15.72 0.37 3.07
C LEU A 137 -14.62 1.01 2.24
N PHE A 138 -14.05 2.10 2.73
CA PHE A 138 -12.94 2.81 2.10
C PHE A 138 -11.60 2.36 2.70
N ILE A 139 -10.69 1.89 1.87
CA ILE A 139 -9.37 1.41 2.26
C ILE A 139 -8.33 2.42 1.79
N PHE A 140 -7.80 3.21 2.71
CA PHE A 140 -6.80 4.23 2.44
C PHE A 140 -5.40 3.67 2.60
N ALA A 141 -4.63 3.57 1.51
CA ALA A 141 -3.27 3.08 1.51
C ALA A 141 -2.27 4.23 1.30
N SER A 142 -1.52 4.56 2.35
CA SER A 142 -0.46 5.59 2.30
C SER A 142 0.63 5.26 3.30
N LYS A 143 1.82 4.86 2.83
CA LYS A 143 2.94 4.46 3.69
C LYS A 143 3.26 5.53 4.75
N SER A 144 3.56 6.75 4.34
CA SER A 144 3.90 7.86 5.24
C SER A 144 2.69 8.52 5.90
N GLY A 145 1.48 8.27 5.40
CA GLY A 145 0.26 8.95 5.84
C GLY A 145 0.22 10.46 5.59
N LYS A 146 1.15 11.01 4.78
CA LYS A 146 1.33 12.47 4.61
C LYS A 146 0.84 13.00 3.26
N ARG A 147 0.31 12.15 2.37
CA ARG A 147 -0.14 12.61 1.05
C ARG A 147 -1.41 13.43 1.17
N ILE A 148 -1.36 14.65 0.66
CA ILE A 148 -2.48 15.60 0.73
C ILE A 148 -3.70 15.09 -0.03
N GLU A 149 -3.48 14.40 -1.15
CA GLU A 149 -4.54 13.79 -1.96
C GLU A 149 -5.33 12.76 -1.16
N THR A 150 -4.63 11.90 -0.43
CA THR A 150 -5.24 10.89 0.43
C THR A 150 -6.08 11.54 1.53
N HIS A 151 -5.58 12.61 2.14
CA HIS A 151 -6.33 13.34 3.17
C HIS A 151 -7.55 14.06 2.61
N ALA A 152 -7.41 14.70 1.45
CA ALA A 152 -8.53 15.39 0.80
C ALA A 152 -9.68 14.42 0.49
N LEU A 153 -9.37 13.23 -0.05
CA LEU A 153 -10.36 12.20 -0.32
C LEU A 153 -10.98 11.62 0.96
N LEU A 154 -10.19 11.42 2.02
CA LEU A 154 -10.70 10.97 3.32
C LEU A 154 -11.71 11.97 3.87
N LEU A 155 -11.37 13.26 3.91
CA LEU A 155 -12.28 14.30 4.39
C LEU A 155 -13.53 14.43 3.53
N TYR A 156 -13.39 14.29 2.21
CA TYR A 156 -14.49 14.31 1.27
C TYR A 156 -15.50 13.20 1.58
N PHE A 157 -15.08 11.94 1.62
CA PHE A 157 -15.96 10.82 1.89
C PHE A 157 -16.50 10.81 3.32
N LEU A 158 -15.70 11.25 4.30
CA LEU A 158 -16.18 11.43 5.67
C LEU A 158 -17.35 12.46 5.72
N GLY A 159 -17.21 13.57 5.00
CA GLY A 159 -18.26 14.56 4.83
C GLY A 159 -19.52 13.98 4.17
N LYS A 160 -19.35 13.18 3.11
CA LYS A 160 -20.45 12.51 2.41
C LYS A 160 -21.22 11.54 3.30
N LEU A 161 -20.51 10.70 4.07
CA LEU A 161 -21.13 9.77 5.02
C LEU A 161 -21.91 10.50 6.10
N ARG A 162 -21.39 11.61 6.63
CA ARG A 162 -22.08 12.46 7.59
C ARG A 162 -23.33 13.10 7.00
N THR A 163 -23.25 13.61 5.78
CA THR A 163 -24.40 14.21 5.07
C THR A 163 -25.48 13.17 4.75
N ALA A 164 -25.09 11.92 4.52
CA ALA A 164 -26.01 10.79 4.34
C ALA A 164 -26.62 10.30 5.66
N GLY A 165 -26.29 10.91 6.80
CA GLY A 165 -26.86 10.56 8.11
C GLY A 165 -26.30 9.30 8.75
N ILE A 166 -25.15 8.81 8.29
CA ILE A 166 -24.50 7.62 8.85
C ILE A 166 -23.96 7.93 10.25
N ALA A 167 -24.46 7.22 11.25
CA ALA A 167 -24.21 7.53 12.66
C ALA A 167 -22.75 7.34 13.10
N ALA A 168 -22.04 6.38 12.49
CA ALA A 168 -20.66 6.06 12.83
C ALA A 168 -19.78 6.04 11.57
N PRO A 169 -19.54 7.20 10.91
CA PRO A 169 -18.85 7.24 9.62
C PRO A 169 -17.40 6.73 9.69
N GLY A 170 -16.73 6.83 10.85
CA GLY A 170 -15.38 6.29 11.05
C GLY A 170 -15.27 4.78 10.80
N LYS A 171 -16.33 4.01 11.03
CA LYS A 171 -16.35 2.56 10.77
C LYS A 171 -16.26 2.20 9.29
N HIS A 172 -16.50 3.16 8.39
CA HIS A 172 -16.38 2.99 6.95
C HIS A 172 -14.94 3.16 6.43
N PHE A 173 -13.95 3.34 7.31
CA PHE A 173 -12.57 3.59 6.90
C PHE A 173 -11.61 2.58 7.49
N VAL A 174 -10.67 2.13 6.66
CA VAL A 174 -9.50 1.34 7.05
C VAL A 174 -8.24 2.03 6.54
N ALA A 175 -7.24 2.17 7.40
CA ALA A 175 -5.95 2.75 7.03
C ALA A 175 -4.87 1.66 6.92
N PHE A 176 -4.23 1.57 5.75
CA PHE A 176 -2.98 0.85 5.54
C PHE A 176 -1.84 1.86 5.54
N THR A 177 -1.13 1.96 6.66
CA THR A 177 -0.12 2.99 6.86
C THR A 177 0.94 2.52 7.86
N GLU A 178 2.07 3.22 7.92
CA GLU A 178 3.08 2.95 8.96
C GLU A 178 2.57 3.38 10.34
N GLU A 179 3.00 2.65 11.36
CA GLU A 179 2.77 3.02 12.75
C GLU A 179 3.35 4.41 13.06
N GLY A 180 2.61 5.22 13.83
CA GLY A 180 3.00 6.60 14.14
C GLY A 180 2.78 7.60 13.00
N SER A 181 2.24 7.18 11.85
CA SER A 181 1.86 8.11 10.78
C SER A 181 0.66 8.97 11.19
N TYR A 182 0.50 10.12 10.50
CA TYR A 182 -0.68 10.97 10.72
C TYR A 182 -2.00 10.23 10.43
N LEU A 183 -2.01 9.39 9.39
CA LEU A 183 -3.19 8.59 9.06
C LEU A 183 -3.51 7.54 10.14
N ALA A 184 -2.47 6.97 10.77
CA ALA A 184 -2.66 6.06 11.91
C ALA A 184 -3.22 6.79 13.15
N SER A 185 -2.84 8.04 13.38
CA SER A 185 -3.41 8.86 14.47
C SER A 185 -4.88 9.15 14.21
N LEU A 186 -5.23 9.57 13.00
CA LEU A 186 -6.64 9.81 12.63
C LEU A 186 -7.52 8.56 12.83
N ALA A 187 -7.01 7.39 12.48
CA ALA A 187 -7.76 6.13 12.64
C ALA A 187 -7.98 5.72 14.10
N LYS A 188 -7.19 6.24 15.04
CA LYS A 188 -7.37 5.99 16.48
C LYS A 188 -8.41 6.92 17.12
N ASP A 189 -8.58 8.11 16.55
CA ASP A 189 -9.45 9.17 17.07
C ASP A 189 -10.86 9.13 16.45
N SER A 190 -11.13 8.17 15.55
CA SER A 190 -12.39 8.02 14.80
C SER A 190 -13.18 6.80 15.25
#